data_61345d7594e77668b3f3ffc73893254f
#
_entry.id   61345d7594e77668b3f3ffc73893254f
#
_cell.length_a   1.000
_cell.length_b   1.000
_cell.length_c   1.000
_cell.angle_alpha   90.00
_cell.angle_beta   90.00
_cell.angle_gamma   90.00
#
_symmetry.space_group_name_H-M   'P 1'
#
loop_
_entity.id
_entity.type
_entity.pdbx_description
1 polymer ?
#
loop_
_entity_poly.entity_id
_entity_poly.type
_entity_poly.pdbx_seq_one_letter_code
_entity_poly.pdbx_strand_id
1 'polypeptide(L)'
;MISHTKCMMIIGAVVLVAVMPVLPQNPELQEKLGAVKQSMAENQQKLRQYQWIETTQLTLKGDAKPPTKNSCLYGPDGQVQKTPIGPPPEEPSGGRMKQKIIAKKKEEMKDYMQDVKAVLSMYVPPNPQKMQAAYQAGKLALNPVPGAVNLVFTDYAQSGDKMTLTFDTAAKKITALNINTYMGQEKDAVTLRVQMGSLPDGTNYVQQTILNATGKQLVVTTTNSDYQKLGG
;
A
#
# COMPACT_ATOMS: atom_id res chain seq x y z
N MET A 1 6.44 -78.43 -31.71
CA MET A 1 6.16 -78.03 -30.31
C MET A 1 7.10 -76.86 -30.00
N ILE A 2 6.58 -75.65 -30.06
CA ILE A 2 7.35 -74.42 -29.87
C ILE A 2 6.87 -73.75 -28.55
N SER A 3 7.78 -73.70 -27.57
CA SER A 3 7.53 -73.12 -26.24
C SER A 3 7.79 -71.58 -26.33
N HIS A 4 6.74 -70.80 -26.03
CA HIS A 4 6.87 -69.33 -25.90
C HIS A 4 7.17 -68.94 -24.46
N THR A 5 8.41 -68.56 -24.19
CA THR A 5 8.82 -67.94 -22.91
C THR A 5 8.48 -66.44 -22.97
N LYS A 6 7.50 -66.02 -22.14
CA LYS A 6 7.14 -64.62 -21.95
C LYS A 6 8.18 -63.95 -21.03
N CYS A 7 8.95 -63.00 -21.58
CA CYS A 7 9.80 -62.14 -20.85
C CYS A 7 8.99 -60.99 -20.26
N MET A 8 8.86 -60.94 -18.91
CA MET A 8 8.12 -59.91 -18.16
C MET A 8 9.09 -58.78 -17.79
N MET A 9 8.99 -57.66 -18.53
CA MET A 9 9.79 -56.46 -18.29
C MET A 9 9.18 -55.69 -17.11
N ILE A 10 9.86 -55.65 -15.97
CA ILE A 10 9.48 -54.84 -14.81
C ILE A 10 10.06 -53.46 -15.04
N ILE A 11 9.21 -52.47 -15.38
CA ILE A 11 9.58 -51.08 -15.46
C ILE A 11 9.52 -50.51 -14.02
N GLY A 12 10.68 -50.36 -13.40
CA GLY A 12 10.84 -49.66 -12.13
C GLY A 12 10.65 -48.18 -12.32
N ALA A 13 9.54 -47.60 -11.86
CA ALA A 13 9.33 -46.17 -11.79
C ALA A 13 10.22 -45.59 -10.66
N VAL A 14 11.29 -44.90 -11.03
CA VAL A 14 12.08 -44.11 -10.09
C VAL A 14 11.31 -42.82 -9.79
N VAL A 15 10.67 -42.77 -8.64
CA VAL A 15 10.07 -41.51 -8.12
C VAL A 15 11.19 -40.60 -7.64
N LEU A 16 11.54 -39.64 -8.44
CA LEU A 16 12.46 -38.56 -8.07
C LEU A 16 11.74 -37.62 -7.09
N VAL A 17 11.92 -37.86 -5.78
CA VAL A 17 11.47 -36.92 -4.75
C VAL A 17 12.40 -35.69 -4.83
N ALA A 18 11.94 -34.62 -5.46
CA ALA A 18 12.63 -33.34 -5.43
C ALA A 18 12.56 -32.80 -3.99
N VAL A 19 13.65 -32.97 -3.25
CA VAL A 19 13.86 -32.31 -1.95
C VAL A 19 14.04 -30.82 -2.26
N MET A 20 12.97 -30.03 -2.15
CA MET A 20 13.09 -28.58 -2.16
C MET A 20 13.91 -28.15 -0.93
N PRO A 21 14.97 -27.36 -1.10
CA PRO A 21 15.71 -26.84 0.04
C PRO A 21 14.76 -25.97 0.86
N VAL A 22 14.47 -26.39 2.09
CA VAL A 22 13.81 -25.55 3.08
C VAL A 22 14.83 -24.47 3.44
N LEU A 23 14.64 -23.26 2.92
CA LEU A 23 15.43 -22.09 3.32
C LEU A 23 15.31 -21.95 4.84
N PRO A 24 16.43 -21.77 5.57
CA PRO A 24 16.38 -21.61 7.02
C PRO A 24 15.49 -20.39 7.33
N GLN A 25 14.37 -20.63 7.99
CA GLN A 25 13.48 -19.59 8.44
C GLN A 25 14.23 -18.76 9.48
N ASN A 26 14.47 -17.49 9.20
CA ASN A 26 15.09 -16.57 10.15
C ASN A 26 14.08 -16.25 11.27
N PRO A 27 14.30 -16.74 12.53
CA PRO A 27 13.33 -16.56 13.62
C PRO A 27 13.06 -15.08 13.94
N GLU A 28 14.10 -14.23 13.86
CA GLU A 28 13.98 -12.80 14.09
C GLU A 28 13.05 -12.14 13.07
N LEU A 29 13.17 -12.51 11.81
CA LEU A 29 12.33 -12.01 10.73
C LEU A 29 10.85 -12.39 10.95
N GLN A 30 10.61 -13.63 11.37
CA GLN A 30 9.26 -14.10 11.67
C GLN A 30 8.65 -13.38 12.90
N GLU A 31 9.44 -13.15 13.94
CA GLU A 31 9.02 -12.39 15.13
C GLU A 31 8.64 -10.95 14.76
N LYS A 32 9.49 -10.24 14.02
CA LYS A 32 9.21 -8.86 13.57
C LYS A 32 7.97 -8.78 12.69
N LEU A 33 7.80 -9.73 11.77
CA LEU A 33 6.60 -9.80 10.92
C LEU A 33 5.34 -10.06 11.76
N GLY A 34 5.41 -10.91 12.77
CA GLY A 34 4.32 -11.17 13.72
C GLY A 34 3.94 -9.90 14.49
N ALA A 35 4.92 -9.19 15.04
CA ALA A 35 4.71 -7.94 15.77
C ALA A 35 4.06 -6.84 14.89
N VAL A 36 4.49 -6.71 13.63
CA VAL A 36 3.88 -5.79 12.67
C VAL A 36 2.41 -6.13 12.43
N LYS A 37 2.08 -7.40 12.16
CA LYS A 37 0.70 -7.84 11.93
C LYS A 37 -0.21 -7.56 13.12
N GLN A 38 0.25 -7.86 14.32
CA GLN A 38 -0.49 -7.61 15.56
C GLN A 38 -0.73 -6.11 15.75
N SER A 39 0.32 -5.30 15.66
CA SER A 39 0.25 -3.84 15.78
C SER A 39 -0.74 -3.22 14.79
N MET A 40 -0.76 -3.69 13.53
CA MET A 40 -1.72 -3.22 12.53
C MET A 40 -3.16 -3.53 12.91
N ALA A 41 -3.44 -4.75 13.36
CA ALA A 41 -4.79 -5.19 13.72
C ALA A 41 -5.35 -4.41 14.92
N GLU A 42 -4.56 -4.27 15.98
CA GLU A 42 -4.93 -3.53 17.19
C GLU A 42 -5.18 -2.05 16.88
N ASN A 43 -4.30 -1.45 16.08
CA ASN A 43 -4.39 -0.03 15.75
C ASN A 43 -5.62 0.29 14.89
N GLN A 44 -6.00 -0.60 13.97
CA GLN A 44 -7.19 -0.41 13.13
C GLN A 44 -8.47 -0.29 13.96
N GLN A 45 -8.59 -1.07 15.05
CA GLN A 45 -9.73 -0.99 15.95
C GLN A 45 -9.79 0.34 16.70
N LYS A 46 -8.63 0.85 17.15
CA LYS A 46 -8.53 2.14 17.85
C LYS A 46 -8.89 3.31 16.94
N LEU A 47 -8.37 3.32 15.71
CA LEU A 47 -8.64 4.39 14.74
C LEU A 47 -10.12 4.56 14.39
N ARG A 48 -10.92 3.49 14.44
CA ARG A 48 -12.38 3.57 14.20
C ARG A 48 -13.13 4.43 15.22
N GLN A 49 -12.50 4.78 16.32
CA GLN A 49 -13.08 5.64 17.36
C GLN A 49 -12.82 7.14 17.11
N TYR A 50 -12.21 7.49 15.99
CA TYR A 50 -11.80 8.85 15.69
C TYR A 50 -12.44 9.40 14.42
N GLN A 51 -12.68 10.70 14.43
CA GLN A 51 -12.85 11.54 13.25
C GLN A 51 -11.64 12.45 13.09
N TRP A 52 -11.37 12.91 11.88
CA TRP A 52 -10.21 13.77 11.59
C TRP A 52 -10.46 14.67 10.38
N ILE A 53 -9.59 15.65 10.19
CA ILE A 53 -9.58 16.50 9.00
C ILE A 53 -8.50 15.99 8.04
N GLU A 54 -8.91 15.69 6.82
CA GLU A 54 -8.01 15.39 5.71
C GLU A 54 -7.86 16.62 4.82
N THR A 55 -6.61 17.08 4.61
CA THR A 55 -6.28 18.13 3.64
C THR A 55 -5.51 17.51 2.49
N THR A 56 -6.01 17.65 1.25
CA THR A 56 -5.38 17.13 0.04
C THR A 56 -4.93 18.28 -0.85
N GLN A 57 -3.63 18.30 -1.16
CA GLN A 57 -2.98 19.20 -2.11
C GLN A 57 -2.60 18.44 -3.36
N LEU A 58 -3.13 18.85 -4.51
CA LEU A 58 -2.80 18.27 -5.81
C LEU A 58 -1.86 19.21 -6.57
N THR A 59 -0.75 18.69 -7.08
CA THR A 59 0.16 19.39 -7.99
C THR A 59 0.23 18.62 -9.30
N LEU A 60 -0.04 19.30 -10.40
CA LEU A 60 -0.04 18.70 -11.74
C LEU A 60 0.92 19.49 -12.63
N LYS A 61 1.95 18.84 -13.17
CA LYS A 61 2.98 19.46 -14.01
C LYS A 61 3.63 20.69 -13.36
N GLY A 62 3.85 20.64 -12.04
CA GLY A 62 4.38 21.73 -11.25
C GLY A 62 3.34 22.76 -10.76
N ASP A 63 2.12 22.75 -11.31
CA ASP A 63 1.06 23.68 -10.90
C ASP A 63 0.29 23.13 -9.69
N ALA A 64 0.43 23.78 -8.54
CA ALA A 64 -0.35 23.46 -7.34
C ALA A 64 -1.79 23.96 -7.49
N LYS A 65 -2.76 23.06 -7.23
CA LYS A 65 -4.19 23.41 -7.20
C LYS A 65 -4.58 23.82 -5.77
N PRO A 66 -5.66 24.60 -5.57
CA PRO A 66 -6.15 24.88 -4.24
C PRO A 66 -6.37 23.61 -3.43
N PRO A 67 -5.96 23.55 -2.15
CA PRO A 67 -6.17 22.39 -1.33
C PRO A 67 -7.65 22.14 -1.07
N THR A 68 -8.03 20.87 -0.98
CA THR A 68 -9.38 20.45 -0.57
C THR A 68 -9.34 19.89 0.84
N LYS A 69 -10.40 20.09 1.61
CA LYS A 69 -10.53 19.57 2.97
C LYS A 69 -11.77 18.70 3.10
N ASN A 70 -11.63 17.60 3.83
CA ASN A 70 -12.73 16.72 4.18
C ASN A 70 -12.74 16.44 5.68
N SER A 71 -13.91 16.34 6.27
CA SER A 71 -14.11 15.64 7.54
C SER A 71 -14.20 14.15 7.25
N CYS A 72 -13.44 13.36 7.97
CA CYS A 72 -13.30 11.92 7.75
C CYS A 72 -13.65 11.15 9.02
N LEU A 73 -14.29 10.00 8.85
CA LEU A 73 -14.53 9.01 9.92
C LEU A 73 -14.68 7.61 9.30
N TYR A 74 -14.55 6.58 10.11
CA TYR A 74 -14.85 5.22 9.66
C TYR A 74 -16.34 4.93 9.74
N GLY A 75 -16.94 4.49 8.63
CA GLY A 75 -18.30 4.00 8.59
C GLY A 75 -18.47 2.61 9.24
N PRO A 76 -19.72 2.15 9.40
CA PRO A 76 -20.01 0.81 9.94
C PRO A 76 -19.38 -0.34 9.12
N ASP A 77 -19.22 -0.12 7.82
CA ASP A 77 -18.55 -1.03 6.88
C ASP A 77 -17.02 -1.05 7.01
N GLY A 78 -16.46 -0.19 7.88
CA GLY A 78 -15.03 -0.04 8.07
C GLY A 78 -14.31 0.75 6.97
N GLN A 79 -15.07 1.36 6.04
CA GLN A 79 -14.52 2.26 5.03
C GLN A 79 -14.50 3.71 5.54
N VAL A 80 -13.53 4.48 5.05
CA VAL A 80 -13.46 5.90 5.39
C VAL A 80 -14.54 6.67 4.62
N GLN A 81 -15.43 7.31 5.37
CA GLN A 81 -16.42 8.25 4.85
C GLN A 81 -15.81 9.65 4.87
N LYS A 82 -15.99 10.40 3.78
CA LYS A 82 -15.46 11.74 3.61
C LYS A 82 -16.56 12.73 3.31
N THR A 83 -16.66 13.76 4.13
CA THR A 83 -17.59 14.89 3.93
C THR A 83 -16.78 16.14 3.60
N PRO A 84 -16.96 16.75 2.41
CA PRO A 84 -16.25 17.96 2.03
C PRO A 84 -16.49 19.13 3.01
N ILE A 85 -15.43 19.88 3.30
CA ILE A 85 -15.47 21.10 4.12
C ILE A 85 -15.13 22.29 3.22
N GLY A 86 -16.00 23.29 3.21
CA GLY A 86 -15.83 24.51 2.41
C GLY A 86 -16.74 24.58 1.19
N PRO A 87 -16.64 25.66 0.41
CA PRO A 87 -17.47 25.82 -0.78
C PRO A 87 -17.09 24.80 -1.86
N PRO A 88 -18.05 24.38 -2.70
CA PRO A 88 -17.76 23.56 -3.86
C PRO A 88 -16.69 24.23 -4.75
N PRO A 89 -15.86 23.46 -5.46
CA PRO A 89 -14.91 24.01 -6.41
C PRO A 89 -15.62 24.86 -7.46
N GLU A 90 -15.09 26.05 -7.76
CA GLU A 90 -15.64 26.92 -8.81
C GLU A 90 -15.68 26.17 -10.15
N GLU A 91 -16.83 26.27 -10.84
CA GLU A 91 -16.95 25.74 -12.18
C GLU A 91 -16.07 26.56 -13.16
N PRO A 92 -15.36 25.89 -14.08
CA PRO A 92 -14.51 26.60 -15.04
C PRO A 92 -15.35 27.52 -15.92
N SER A 93 -15.09 28.82 -15.87
CA SER A 93 -15.70 29.80 -16.75
C SER A 93 -15.13 29.71 -18.17
N GLY A 94 -15.97 29.86 -19.19
CA GLY A 94 -15.53 29.88 -20.59
C GLY A 94 -16.61 29.42 -21.57
N GLY A 95 -16.40 29.70 -22.85
CA GLY A 95 -17.30 29.31 -23.91
C GLY A 95 -17.41 27.79 -24.06
N ARG A 96 -18.49 27.34 -24.71
CA ARG A 96 -18.88 25.90 -24.85
C ARG A 96 -17.75 24.98 -25.31
N MET A 97 -16.85 25.45 -26.17
CA MET A 97 -15.71 24.68 -26.68
C MET A 97 -14.62 24.50 -25.60
N LYS A 98 -14.33 25.57 -24.83
CA LYS A 98 -13.38 25.52 -23.71
C LYS A 98 -13.88 24.58 -22.61
N GLN A 99 -15.17 24.62 -22.29
CA GLN A 99 -15.80 23.71 -21.31
C GLN A 99 -15.69 22.23 -21.73
N LYS A 100 -15.88 21.90 -23.02
CA LYS A 100 -15.68 20.54 -23.53
C LYS A 100 -14.25 20.04 -23.38
N ILE A 101 -13.25 20.90 -23.67
CA ILE A 101 -11.82 20.55 -23.52
C ILE A 101 -11.48 20.32 -22.05
N ILE A 102 -12.00 21.15 -21.14
CA ILE A 102 -11.78 21.02 -19.69
C ILE A 102 -12.45 19.75 -19.17
N ALA A 103 -13.68 19.46 -19.59
CA ALA A 103 -14.37 18.24 -19.21
C ALA A 103 -13.62 16.98 -19.64
N LYS A 104 -13.12 16.94 -20.90
CA LYS A 104 -12.30 15.82 -21.40
C LYS A 104 -11.02 15.64 -20.56
N LYS A 105 -10.28 16.74 -20.28
CA LYS A 105 -9.07 16.67 -19.43
C LYS A 105 -9.36 16.23 -18.00
N LYS A 106 -10.52 16.62 -17.42
CA LYS A 106 -10.96 16.15 -16.11
C LYS A 106 -11.22 14.63 -16.13
N GLU A 107 -11.89 14.13 -17.17
CA GLU A 107 -12.17 12.70 -17.30
C GLU A 107 -10.88 11.88 -17.48
N GLU A 108 -9.99 12.29 -18.37
CA GLU A 108 -8.66 11.65 -18.54
C GLU A 108 -7.84 11.63 -17.24
N MET A 109 -7.94 12.66 -16.41
CA MET A 109 -7.27 12.71 -15.12
C MET A 109 -7.94 11.80 -14.09
N LYS A 110 -9.27 11.75 -14.10
CA LYS A 110 -10.05 10.87 -13.23
C LYS A 110 -9.73 9.41 -13.52
N ASP A 111 -9.70 9.01 -14.80
CA ASP A 111 -9.34 7.65 -15.21
C ASP A 111 -7.92 7.30 -14.78
N TYR A 112 -6.96 8.21 -15.03
CA TYR A 112 -5.58 8.04 -14.58
C TYR A 112 -5.47 7.87 -13.06
N MET A 113 -6.22 8.66 -12.27
CA MET A 113 -6.24 8.52 -10.81
C MET A 113 -6.89 7.22 -10.35
N GLN A 114 -7.86 6.69 -11.08
CA GLN A 114 -8.43 5.37 -10.80
C GLN A 114 -7.41 4.26 -11.03
N ASP A 115 -6.65 4.33 -12.12
CA ASP A 115 -5.57 3.38 -12.41
C ASP A 115 -4.47 3.43 -11.32
N VAL A 116 -4.02 4.63 -10.94
CA VAL A 116 -3.07 4.81 -9.82
C VAL A 116 -3.62 4.20 -8.54
N LYS A 117 -4.90 4.47 -8.22
CA LYS A 117 -5.57 3.91 -7.03
C LYS A 117 -5.64 2.37 -7.10
N ALA A 118 -5.93 1.81 -8.27
CA ALA A 118 -5.98 0.36 -8.46
C ALA A 118 -4.61 -0.28 -8.19
N VAL A 119 -3.52 0.31 -8.73
CA VAL A 119 -2.15 -0.15 -8.44
C VAL A 119 -1.83 -0.05 -6.95
N LEU A 120 -2.10 1.09 -6.31
CA LEU A 120 -1.80 1.29 -4.89
C LEU A 120 -2.64 0.41 -3.96
N SER A 121 -3.84 0.01 -4.37
CA SER A 121 -4.70 -0.90 -3.59
C SER A 121 -4.10 -2.29 -3.40
N MET A 122 -3.10 -2.66 -4.20
CA MET A 122 -2.35 -3.91 -4.03
C MET A 122 -1.40 -3.87 -2.82
N TYR A 123 -1.08 -2.66 -2.31
CA TYR A 123 -0.11 -2.41 -1.24
C TYR A 123 -0.73 -1.84 0.03
N VAL A 124 -1.82 -1.06 -0.09
CA VAL A 124 -2.40 -0.32 1.04
C VAL A 124 -3.89 -0.68 1.23
N PRO A 125 -4.27 -1.17 2.41
CA PRO A 125 -3.40 -1.50 3.55
C PRO A 125 -2.51 -2.70 3.25
N PRO A 126 -1.29 -2.78 3.85
CA PRO A 126 -0.43 -3.95 3.67
C PRO A 126 -1.16 -5.24 4.05
N ASN A 127 -1.13 -6.22 3.17
CA ASN A 127 -1.86 -7.47 3.36
C ASN A 127 -1.02 -8.48 4.15
N PRO A 128 -1.45 -8.95 5.35
CA PRO A 128 -0.68 -9.87 6.18
C PRO A 128 -0.36 -11.21 5.51
N GLN A 129 -1.26 -11.72 4.66
CA GLN A 129 -1.04 -12.98 3.93
C GLN A 129 0.03 -12.80 2.84
N LYS A 130 -0.01 -11.70 2.08
CA LYS A 130 1.03 -11.38 1.10
C LYS A 130 2.39 -11.15 1.76
N MET A 131 2.44 -10.48 2.92
CA MET A 131 3.67 -10.30 3.69
C MET A 131 4.25 -11.64 4.12
N GLN A 132 3.41 -12.57 4.56
CA GLN A 132 3.84 -13.93 4.92
C GLN A 132 4.33 -14.71 3.70
N ALA A 133 3.64 -14.62 2.56
CA ALA A 133 4.06 -15.27 1.32
C ALA A 133 5.41 -14.72 0.81
N ALA A 134 5.62 -13.40 0.88
CA ALA A 134 6.89 -12.78 0.53
C ALA A 134 8.04 -13.27 1.45
N TYR A 135 7.77 -13.41 2.75
CA TYR A 135 8.72 -14.01 3.69
C TYR A 135 9.09 -15.45 3.30
N GLN A 136 8.09 -16.29 3.04
CA GLN A 136 8.31 -17.68 2.65
C GLN A 136 9.04 -17.83 1.31
N ALA A 137 8.85 -16.87 0.41
CA ALA A 137 9.54 -16.80 -0.88
C ALA A 137 10.96 -16.21 -0.81
N GLY A 138 11.45 -15.83 0.39
CA GLY A 138 12.77 -15.18 0.56
C GLY A 138 12.83 -13.75 0.00
N LYS A 139 11.67 -13.11 -0.21
CA LYS A 139 11.54 -11.74 -0.76
C LYS A 139 11.38 -10.66 0.32
N LEU A 140 11.71 -10.98 1.57
CA LEU A 140 11.70 -10.07 2.70
C LEU A 140 13.11 -9.99 3.30
N ALA A 141 13.62 -8.76 3.42
CA ALA A 141 14.88 -8.47 4.10
C ALA A 141 14.64 -7.52 5.30
N LEU A 142 15.49 -7.68 6.33
CA LEU A 142 15.57 -6.75 7.47
C LEU A 142 16.78 -5.85 7.28
N ASN A 143 16.54 -4.54 7.33
CA ASN A 143 17.59 -3.53 7.34
C ASN A 143 17.50 -2.73 8.64
N PRO A 144 18.33 -3.02 9.65
CA PRO A 144 18.34 -2.26 10.90
C PRO A 144 18.71 -0.80 10.66
N VAL A 145 18.04 0.11 11.36
CA VAL A 145 18.32 1.54 11.41
C VAL A 145 18.25 1.99 12.87
N PRO A 146 18.81 3.13 13.27
CA PRO A 146 18.75 3.59 14.65
C PRO A 146 17.31 3.63 15.19
N GLY A 147 17.02 2.86 16.24
CA GLY A 147 15.71 2.79 16.91
C GLY A 147 14.60 2.05 16.15
N ALA A 148 14.87 1.56 14.94
CA ALA A 148 13.86 0.92 14.11
C ALA A 148 14.45 -0.20 13.23
N VAL A 149 13.56 -0.89 12.51
CA VAL A 149 13.94 -1.84 11.47
C VAL A 149 13.08 -1.60 10.23
N ASN A 150 13.72 -1.61 9.06
CA ASN A 150 13.03 -1.60 7.78
C ASN A 150 12.79 -3.04 7.33
N LEU A 151 11.52 -3.41 7.17
CA LEU A 151 11.10 -4.63 6.50
C LEU A 151 10.96 -4.30 5.01
N VAL A 152 11.87 -4.81 4.20
CA VAL A 152 11.95 -4.53 2.76
C VAL A 152 11.43 -5.73 1.98
N PHE A 153 10.28 -5.55 1.34
CA PHE A 153 9.65 -6.53 0.46
C PHE A 153 10.00 -6.19 -0.98
N THR A 154 10.55 -7.15 -1.71
CA THR A 154 10.81 -7.07 -3.16
C THR A 154 9.81 -7.92 -3.91
N ASP A 155 9.38 -7.50 -5.10
CA ASP A 155 8.34 -8.17 -5.90
C ASP A 155 7.09 -8.51 -5.05
N TYR A 156 6.61 -7.51 -4.29
CA TYR A 156 5.49 -7.71 -3.36
C TYR A 156 4.15 -7.92 -4.06
N ALA A 157 3.88 -7.15 -5.10
CA ALA A 157 2.66 -7.23 -5.89
C ALA A 157 2.94 -7.42 -7.39
N GLN A 158 4.06 -6.91 -7.88
CA GLN A 158 4.52 -7.08 -9.26
C GLN A 158 6.04 -7.10 -9.33
N SER A 159 6.58 -7.64 -10.42
CA SER A 159 8.04 -7.76 -10.60
C SER A 159 8.72 -6.40 -10.58
N GLY A 160 9.85 -6.28 -9.87
CA GLY A 160 10.64 -5.06 -9.77
C GLY A 160 10.09 -4.02 -8.78
N ASP A 161 8.93 -4.24 -8.17
CA ASP A 161 8.43 -3.34 -7.13
C ASP A 161 9.17 -3.51 -5.79
N LYS A 162 9.00 -2.51 -4.93
CA LYS A 162 9.54 -2.53 -3.56
C LYS A 162 8.57 -1.88 -2.61
N MET A 163 8.25 -2.59 -1.51
CA MET A 163 7.54 -2.03 -0.37
C MET A 163 8.44 -2.06 0.86
N THR A 164 8.58 -0.95 1.56
CA THR A 164 9.36 -0.85 2.79
C THR A 164 8.48 -0.38 3.92
N LEU A 165 8.39 -1.18 4.99
CA LEU A 165 7.76 -0.82 6.26
C LEU A 165 8.85 -0.49 7.27
N THR A 166 8.83 0.72 7.84
CA THR A 166 9.69 1.09 8.98
C THR A 166 8.94 0.80 10.27
N PHE A 167 9.50 -0.06 11.10
CA PHE A 167 8.92 -0.50 12.36
C PHE A 167 9.81 -0.06 13.53
N ASP A 168 9.27 0.79 14.39
CA ASP A 168 9.89 1.17 15.67
C ASP A 168 9.83 -0.03 16.62
N THR A 169 11.00 -0.51 17.03
CA THR A 169 11.12 -1.72 17.86
C THR A 169 10.78 -1.49 19.32
N ALA A 170 10.96 -0.27 19.83
CA ALA A 170 10.62 0.11 21.19
C ALA A 170 9.12 0.38 21.36
N ALA A 171 8.57 1.21 20.47
CA ALA A 171 7.14 1.54 20.49
C ALA A 171 6.25 0.46 19.88
N LYS A 172 6.83 -0.56 19.20
CA LYS A 172 6.14 -1.64 18.48
C LYS A 172 5.11 -1.11 17.47
N LYS A 173 5.48 -0.08 16.71
CA LYS A 173 4.61 0.62 15.76
C LYS A 173 5.26 0.78 14.40
N ILE A 174 4.42 0.82 13.35
CA ILE A 174 4.85 1.26 12.02
C ILE A 174 4.97 2.77 12.05
N THR A 175 6.10 3.32 11.63
CA THR A 175 6.36 4.76 11.56
C THR A 175 6.37 5.29 10.14
N ALA A 176 6.65 4.44 9.16
CA ALA A 176 6.59 4.81 7.75
C ALA A 176 6.28 3.61 6.85
N LEU A 177 5.70 3.92 5.69
CA LEU A 177 5.55 2.98 4.57
C LEU A 177 6.03 3.69 3.30
N ASN A 178 6.92 3.04 2.55
CA ASN A 178 7.35 3.50 1.25
C ASN A 178 7.07 2.44 0.20
N ILE A 179 6.46 2.83 -0.91
CA ILE A 179 6.15 1.98 -2.05
C ILE A 179 6.81 2.59 -3.28
N ASN A 180 7.56 1.77 -4.02
CA ASN A 180 8.05 2.09 -5.34
C ASN A 180 7.49 1.03 -6.29
N THR A 181 6.67 1.46 -7.23
CA THR A 181 5.98 0.60 -8.19
C THR A 181 5.76 1.35 -9.51
N TYR A 182 4.98 0.81 -10.43
CA TYR A 182 4.72 1.41 -11.73
C TYR A 182 3.33 1.01 -12.27
N MET A 183 2.84 1.77 -13.25
CA MET A 183 1.61 1.45 -13.98
C MET A 183 1.95 0.90 -15.37
N GLY A 184 1.65 -0.38 -15.60
CA GLY A 184 1.84 -1.04 -16.90
C GLY A 184 3.29 -1.15 -17.36
N GLN A 185 4.06 -0.06 -17.31
CA GLN A 185 5.47 -0.01 -17.73
C GLN A 185 6.31 0.67 -16.65
N GLU A 186 7.55 0.21 -16.47
CA GLU A 186 8.49 0.74 -15.45
C GLU A 186 8.74 2.25 -15.54
N LYS A 187 8.65 2.82 -16.77
CA LYS A 187 8.77 4.28 -16.98
C LYS A 187 7.64 5.10 -16.35
N ASP A 188 6.46 4.48 -16.16
CA ASP A 188 5.30 5.10 -15.48
C ASP A 188 5.37 4.84 -13.98
N ALA A 189 6.48 5.27 -13.36
CA ALA A 189 6.74 5.05 -11.96
C ALA A 189 5.68 5.70 -11.06
N VAL A 190 5.26 4.94 -10.05
CA VAL A 190 4.36 5.38 -8.99
C VAL A 190 5.07 5.16 -7.65
N THR A 191 5.24 6.23 -6.88
CA THR A 191 5.79 6.15 -5.54
C THR A 191 4.78 6.65 -4.52
N LEU A 192 4.68 5.97 -3.39
CA LEU A 192 3.87 6.39 -2.26
C LEU A 192 4.74 6.42 -1.02
N ARG A 193 4.79 7.56 -0.33
CA ARG A 193 5.40 7.70 0.99
C ARG A 193 4.31 8.00 2.00
N VAL A 194 4.27 7.19 3.05
CA VAL A 194 3.34 7.38 4.17
C VAL A 194 4.15 7.58 5.44
N GLN A 195 3.90 8.68 6.12
CA GLN A 195 4.44 8.97 7.43
C GLN A 195 3.33 8.79 8.47
N MET A 196 3.66 8.06 9.54
CA MET A 196 2.73 7.83 10.63
C MET A 196 2.99 8.80 11.78
N GLY A 197 1.93 9.22 12.45
CA GLY A 197 1.95 9.93 13.71
C GLY A 197 1.32 9.08 14.83
N SER A 198 1.43 9.53 16.08
CA SER A 198 0.76 8.90 17.22
C SER A 198 -0.09 9.92 17.97
N LEU A 199 -1.31 9.53 18.30
CA LEU A 199 -2.19 10.29 19.18
C LEU A 199 -1.75 10.13 20.65
N PRO A 200 -2.23 10.97 21.57
CA PRO A 200 -1.85 10.90 23.01
C PRO A 200 -2.15 9.56 23.67
N ASP A 201 -3.19 8.83 23.22
CA ASP A 201 -3.53 7.48 23.72
C ASP A 201 -2.67 6.37 23.07
N GLY A 202 -1.69 6.75 22.28
CA GLY A 202 -0.81 5.84 21.56
C GLY A 202 -1.38 5.28 20.26
N THR A 203 -2.57 5.68 19.83
CA THR A 203 -3.14 5.27 18.54
C THR A 203 -2.29 5.80 17.39
N ASN A 204 -1.88 4.91 16.49
CA ASN A 204 -1.08 5.26 15.31
C ASN A 204 -2.00 5.70 14.16
N TYR A 205 -1.65 6.77 13.47
CA TYR A 205 -2.45 7.29 12.36
C TYR A 205 -1.57 7.72 11.18
N VAL A 206 -2.14 7.77 9.99
CA VAL A 206 -1.45 8.34 8.82
C VAL A 206 -1.41 9.85 8.97
N GLN A 207 -0.23 10.41 9.24
CA GLN A 207 -0.04 11.86 9.37
C GLN A 207 0.04 12.51 8.00
N GLN A 208 0.86 11.95 7.12
CA GLN A 208 1.06 12.48 5.78
C GLN A 208 1.23 11.34 4.77
N THR A 209 0.69 11.57 3.59
CA THR A 209 0.92 10.72 2.41
C THR A 209 1.37 11.58 1.25
N ILE A 210 2.42 11.16 0.56
CA ILE A 210 2.90 11.78 -0.67
C ILE A 210 2.91 10.74 -1.77
N LEU A 211 2.01 10.90 -2.73
CA LEU A 211 1.93 10.13 -3.96
C LEU A 211 2.61 10.91 -5.07
N ASN A 212 3.51 10.26 -5.80
CA ASN A 212 4.07 10.79 -7.05
C ASN A 212 3.84 9.78 -8.16
N ALA A 213 3.21 10.21 -9.24
CA ALA A 213 2.92 9.41 -10.43
C ALA A 213 3.46 10.12 -11.67
N THR A 214 4.55 9.56 -12.24
CA THR A 214 5.37 10.24 -13.24
C THR A 214 4.71 10.38 -14.59
N GLY A 215 3.85 9.44 -15.00
CA GLY A 215 3.19 9.43 -16.30
C GLY A 215 2.35 10.68 -16.62
N LYS A 216 1.84 11.36 -15.60
CA LYS A 216 1.13 12.64 -15.72
C LYS A 216 1.81 13.79 -14.96
N GLN A 217 3.01 13.57 -14.41
CA GLN A 217 3.70 14.53 -13.53
C GLN A 217 2.79 15.00 -12.39
N LEU A 218 2.15 14.02 -11.75
CA LEU A 218 1.16 14.24 -10.69
C LEU A 218 1.80 14.00 -9.33
N VAL A 219 1.63 14.96 -8.42
CA VAL A 219 1.94 14.80 -7.00
C VAL A 219 0.67 15.08 -6.20
N VAL A 220 0.33 14.15 -5.29
CA VAL A 220 -0.78 14.35 -4.34
C VAL A 220 -0.21 14.24 -2.93
N THR A 221 -0.33 15.32 -2.17
CA THR A 221 0.02 15.33 -0.75
C THR A 221 -1.27 15.36 0.06
N THR A 222 -1.44 14.37 0.94
CA THR A 222 -2.55 14.31 1.88
C THR A 222 -2.00 14.42 3.30
N THR A 223 -2.58 15.32 4.10
CA THR A 223 -2.23 15.50 5.52
C THR A 223 -3.49 15.31 6.35
N ASN A 224 -3.40 14.49 7.40
CA ASN A 224 -4.48 14.26 8.35
C ASN A 224 -4.15 14.95 9.67
N SER A 225 -5.10 15.71 10.19
CA SER A 225 -4.97 16.51 11.42
C SER A 225 -6.27 16.49 12.23
N ASP A 226 -6.24 17.15 13.37
CA ASP A 226 -7.42 17.44 14.19
C ASP A 226 -8.23 16.17 14.52
N TYR A 227 -7.52 15.12 14.97
CA TYR A 227 -8.14 13.89 15.40
C TYR A 227 -8.95 14.11 16.68
N GLN A 228 -10.22 13.74 16.65
CA GLN A 228 -11.15 13.83 17.79
C GLN A 228 -11.82 12.48 18.01
N LYS A 229 -11.91 12.06 19.27
CA LYS A 229 -12.56 10.80 19.62
C LYS A 229 -14.07 10.95 19.50
N LEU A 230 -14.73 9.97 18.83
CA LEU A 230 -16.19 9.94 18.70
C LEU A 230 -16.83 9.61 20.05
N GLY A 231 -17.86 10.37 20.45
CA GLY A 231 -18.59 10.14 21.69
C GLY A 231 -17.92 10.67 22.96
N GLY A 232 -16.98 11.64 22.81
CA GLY A 232 -16.44 12.44 23.92
C GLY A 232 -17.28 13.67 24.18
#